data_0a93675e16b23fc12c631d6081e63008
#
_entry.id   0a93675e16b23fc12c631d6081e63008
#
_cell.length_a   1.000
_cell.length_b   1.000
_cell.length_c   1.000
_cell.angle_alpha   90.00
_cell.angle_beta   90.00
_cell.angle_gamma   90.00
#
_symmetry.space_group_name_H-M   'P 1'
#
loop_
_entity.id
_entity.type
_entity.pdbx_description
1 polymer ?
#
loop_
_entity_poly.entity_id
_entity_poly.type
_entity_poly.pdbx_seq_one_letter_code
_entity_poly.pdbx_strand_id
1 'polypeptide(L)'
;MKVERVKYVLWAVDSRRAVRFYRDVFGGEVVRESDVISEVIISGATIGIHNGGEGKRTWTGLCFQVHDVIAGAQEVVAGGGRLDREPQPEGNEPPHLAMCVDPEGNEFMLTRKRGQ
;
A
#
# COMPACT_ATOMS: atom_id res chain seq x y z
N MET A 1 23.69 7.90 -16.21
CA MET A 1 23.58 6.66 -15.42
C MET A 1 22.53 5.75 -16.03
N LYS A 2 22.69 4.46 -15.85
CA LYS A 2 21.68 3.50 -16.28
C LYS A 2 20.90 3.03 -15.07
N VAL A 3 19.57 3.28 -15.04
CA VAL A 3 18.68 2.79 -13.98
C VAL A 3 18.17 1.41 -14.40
N GLU A 4 18.40 0.40 -13.58
CA GLU A 4 17.97 -0.97 -13.88
C GLU A 4 16.56 -1.25 -13.37
N ARG A 5 16.19 -0.65 -12.23
CA ARG A 5 14.89 -0.85 -11.62
C ARG A 5 14.57 0.28 -10.65
N VAL A 6 13.31 0.67 -10.58
CA VAL A 6 12.84 1.60 -9.55
C VAL A 6 12.16 0.79 -8.46
N LYS A 7 12.52 1.03 -7.22
CA LYS A 7 11.90 0.42 -6.04
C LYS A 7 11.26 1.52 -5.20
N TYR A 8 10.12 1.20 -4.61
CA TYR A 8 9.50 2.05 -3.61
C TYR A 8 9.73 1.40 -2.24
N VAL A 9 10.52 2.04 -1.38
CA VAL A 9 10.92 1.43 -0.10
C VAL A 9 10.08 2.00 1.04
N LEU A 10 9.47 1.09 1.80
CA LEU A 10 8.71 1.38 3.01
C LEU A 10 9.47 0.84 4.22
N TRP A 11 9.38 1.55 5.34
CA TRP A 11 9.99 1.11 6.60
C TRP A 11 8.96 0.44 7.49
N ALA A 12 9.37 -0.63 8.19
CA ALA A 12 8.51 -1.43 9.02
C ALA A 12 9.17 -1.74 10.36
N VAL A 13 8.38 -1.77 11.43
CA VAL A 13 8.80 -2.36 12.71
C VAL A 13 8.86 -3.87 12.57
N ASP A 14 7.84 -4.44 11.95
CA ASP A 14 7.71 -5.88 11.68
C ASP A 14 7.59 -6.08 10.17
N SER A 15 8.74 -6.34 9.52
CA SER A 15 8.76 -6.49 8.06
C SER A 15 7.93 -7.68 7.57
N ARG A 16 7.84 -8.75 8.33
CA ARG A 16 7.05 -9.92 7.93
C ARG A 16 5.55 -9.63 7.98
N ARG A 17 5.10 -8.84 8.94
CA ARG A 17 3.71 -8.37 9.00
C ARG A 17 3.40 -7.48 7.80
N ALA A 18 4.32 -6.59 7.44
CA ALA A 18 4.16 -5.73 6.26
C ALA A 18 4.12 -6.56 4.97
N VAL A 19 4.99 -7.55 4.84
CA VAL A 19 4.99 -8.45 3.67
C VAL A 19 3.63 -9.16 3.54
N ARG A 20 3.12 -9.71 4.63
CA ARG A 20 1.80 -10.37 4.61
C ARG A 20 0.70 -9.42 4.17
N PHE A 21 0.72 -8.18 4.67
CA PHE A 21 -0.26 -7.16 4.29
C PHE A 21 -0.26 -6.90 2.79
N TYR A 22 0.90 -6.57 2.22
CA TYR A 22 0.99 -6.25 0.80
C TYR A 22 0.75 -7.46 -0.10
N ARG A 23 1.16 -8.65 0.33
CA ARG A 23 0.85 -9.89 -0.38
C ARG A 23 -0.65 -10.18 -0.39
N ASP A 24 -1.29 -10.15 0.78
CA ASP A 24 -2.66 -10.63 0.93
C ASP A 24 -3.70 -9.59 0.46
N VAL A 25 -3.46 -8.31 0.72
CA VAL A 25 -4.38 -7.24 0.32
C VAL A 25 -4.29 -6.94 -1.17
N PHE A 26 -3.08 -6.86 -1.71
CA PHE A 26 -2.86 -6.42 -3.09
C PHE A 26 -2.51 -7.55 -4.05
N GLY A 27 -2.51 -8.79 -3.60
CA GLY A 27 -2.14 -9.92 -4.45
C GLY A 27 -0.68 -9.91 -4.87
N GLY A 28 0.19 -9.34 -4.03
CA GLY A 28 1.60 -9.20 -4.35
C GLY A 28 2.35 -10.52 -4.40
N GLU A 29 3.39 -10.59 -5.22
CA GLU A 29 4.31 -11.71 -5.28
C GLU A 29 5.55 -11.40 -4.44
N VAL A 30 5.82 -12.22 -3.44
CA VAL A 30 7.02 -12.07 -2.60
C VAL A 30 8.20 -12.66 -3.36
N VAL A 31 9.15 -11.82 -3.75
CA VAL A 31 10.34 -12.24 -4.52
C VAL A 31 11.62 -12.24 -3.68
N ARG A 32 11.57 -11.63 -2.52
CA ARG A 32 12.66 -11.63 -1.55
C ARG A 32 12.07 -11.47 -0.15
N GLU A 33 12.53 -12.27 0.80
CA GLU A 33 12.14 -12.15 2.20
C GLU A 33 13.33 -12.40 3.11
N SER A 34 13.63 -11.43 3.97
CA SER A 34 14.69 -11.53 4.96
C SER A 34 14.35 -10.66 6.17
N ASP A 35 15.18 -10.75 7.21
CA ASP A 35 14.99 -9.93 8.41
C ASP A 35 15.45 -8.48 8.21
N VAL A 36 16.10 -8.15 7.10
CA VAL A 36 16.59 -6.82 6.81
C VAL A 36 15.71 -6.13 5.78
N ILE A 37 15.54 -6.75 4.62
CA ILE A 37 14.76 -6.18 3.53
C ILE A 37 14.01 -7.29 2.80
N SER A 38 12.76 -6.99 2.45
CA SER A 38 11.91 -7.87 1.66
C SER A 38 11.42 -7.11 0.43
N GLU A 39 11.02 -7.84 -0.60
CA GLU A 39 10.49 -7.24 -1.84
C GLU A 39 9.23 -7.95 -2.28
N VAL A 40 8.21 -7.17 -2.59
CA VAL A 40 6.90 -7.65 -3.07
C VAL A 40 6.62 -6.95 -4.39
N ILE A 41 6.29 -7.73 -5.42
CA ILE A 41 5.92 -7.19 -6.72
C ILE A 41 4.41 -7.05 -6.79
N ILE A 42 3.94 -5.84 -7.05
CA ILE A 42 2.51 -5.54 -7.20
C ILE A 42 2.32 -4.85 -8.53
N SER A 43 1.61 -5.50 -9.45
CA SER A 43 1.31 -4.94 -10.78
C SER A 43 2.56 -4.40 -11.49
N GLY A 44 3.67 -5.13 -11.40
CA GLY A 44 4.94 -4.76 -12.02
C GLY A 44 5.81 -3.79 -11.22
N ALA A 45 5.30 -3.20 -10.15
CA ALA A 45 6.07 -2.31 -9.29
C ALA A 45 6.73 -3.08 -8.15
N THR A 46 7.94 -2.71 -7.79
CA THR A 46 8.67 -3.31 -6.68
C THR A 46 8.48 -2.49 -5.43
N ILE A 47 7.85 -3.09 -4.43
CA ILE A 47 7.73 -2.51 -3.09
C ILE A 47 8.79 -3.18 -2.21
N GLY A 48 9.77 -2.41 -1.78
CA GLY A 48 10.77 -2.84 -0.82
C GLY A 48 10.25 -2.56 0.59
N ILE A 49 10.47 -3.51 1.50
CA ILE A 49 10.07 -3.36 2.89
C ILE A 49 11.30 -3.56 3.74
N HIS A 50 11.76 -2.47 4.36
CA HIS A 50 12.98 -2.48 5.17
C HIS A 50 12.62 -2.53 6.65
N ASN A 51 13.21 -3.47 7.38
CA ASN A 51 13.05 -3.55 8.83
C ASN A 51 13.82 -2.40 9.49
N GLY A 52 13.39 -1.99 10.69
CA GLY A 52 14.04 -0.90 11.40
C GLY A 52 13.21 0.39 11.43
N GLY A 53 11.97 0.35 10.98
CA GLY A 53 11.04 1.46 11.13
C GLY A 53 10.62 1.67 12.58
N GLU A 54 9.99 2.80 12.85
CA GLU A 54 9.55 3.19 14.21
C GLU A 54 8.05 3.04 14.43
N GLY A 55 7.29 2.70 13.39
CA GLY A 55 5.83 2.55 13.47
C GLY A 55 5.07 3.87 13.49
N LYS A 56 5.74 4.99 13.30
CA LYS A 56 5.09 6.30 13.25
C LYS A 56 4.33 6.49 11.95
N ARG A 57 3.25 7.27 12.00
CA ARG A 57 2.53 7.69 10.80
C ARG A 57 3.49 8.41 9.86
N THR A 58 3.63 7.91 8.65
CA THR A 58 4.57 8.43 7.65
C THR A 58 3.89 8.54 6.30
N TRP A 59 3.83 9.74 5.75
CA TRP A 59 3.34 9.95 4.40
C TRP A 59 4.36 9.42 3.39
N THR A 60 3.90 8.59 2.45
CA THR A 60 4.79 7.94 1.48
C THR A 60 4.60 8.40 0.05
N GLY A 61 3.42 8.90 -0.29
CA GLY A 61 3.06 9.19 -1.66
C GLY A 61 2.73 7.95 -2.49
N LEU A 62 2.80 6.75 -1.90
CA LEU A 62 2.45 5.51 -2.59
C LEU A 62 0.96 5.49 -2.92
N CYS A 63 0.63 5.18 -4.16
CA CYS A 63 -0.75 5.19 -4.64
C CYS A 63 -1.01 3.93 -5.46
N PHE A 64 -2.12 3.25 -5.15
CA PHE A 64 -2.60 2.13 -5.95
C PHE A 64 -3.87 2.54 -6.66
N GLN A 65 -3.87 2.49 -7.98
CA GLN A 65 -5.09 2.67 -8.75
C GLN A 65 -5.86 1.37 -8.78
N VAL A 66 -7.10 1.40 -8.30
CA VAL A 66 -7.99 0.24 -8.20
C VAL A 66 -9.30 0.53 -8.93
N HIS A 67 -10.06 -0.51 -9.23
CA HIS A 67 -11.33 -0.36 -9.91
C HIS A 67 -12.40 0.23 -8.98
N ASP A 68 -12.44 -0.22 -7.72
CA ASP A 68 -13.46 0.15 -6.73
C ASP A 68 -12.77 0.54 -5.41
N VAL A 69 -12.79 1.84 -5.12
CA VAL A 69 -12.12 2.39 -3.93
C VAL A 69 -12.82 1.93 -2.64
N ILE A 70 -14.14 1.81 -2.65
CA ILE A 70 -14.88 1.36 -1.45
C ILE A 70 -14.52 -0.09 -1.13
N ALA A 71 -14.58 -0.97 -2.12
CA ALA A 71 -14.21 -2.37 -1.93
C ALA A 71 -12.74 -2.50 -1.52
N GLY A 72 -11.85 -1.75 -2.15
CA GLY A 72 -10.42 -1.72 -1.80
C GLY A 72 -10.18 -1.28 -0.37
N ALA A 73 -10.88 -0.24 0.08
CA ALA A 73 -10.78 0.25 1.46
C ALA A 73 -11.20 -0.83 2.47
N GLN A 74 -12.25 -1.59 2.16
CA GLN A 74 -12.69 -2.70 3.01
C GLN A 74 -11.64 -3.80 3.08
N GLU A 75 -10.99 -4.12 1.96
CA GLU A 75 -9.89 -5.10 1.92
C GLU A 75 -8.68 -4.64 2.75
N VAL A 76 -8.35 -3.36 2.70
CA VAL A 76 -7.27 -2.78 3.51
C VAL A 76 -7.54 -3.02 5.00
N VAL A 77 -8.76 -2.70 5.46
CA VAL A 77 -9.14 -2.88 6.87
C VAL A 77 -9.14 -4.35 7.25
N ALA A 78 -9.72 -5.21 6.41
CA ALA A 78 -9.77 -6.65 6.66
C ALA A 78 -8.36 -7.27 6.74
N GLY A 79 -7.40 -6.72 6.01
CA GLY A 79 -6.01 -7.18 6.00
C GLY A 79 -5.12 -6.61 7.10
N GLY A 80 -5.66 -5.78 8.00
CA GLY A 80 -4.92 -5.23 9.13
C GLY A 80 -4.48 -3.78 8.99
N GLY A 81 -4.81 -3.13 7.88
CA GLY A 81 -4.60 -1.71 7.72
C GLY A 81 -5.73 -0.88 8.33
N ARG A 82 -5.66 0.42 8.14
CA ARG A 82 -6.66 1.36 8.64
C ARG A 82 -6.98 2.39 7.58
N LEU A 83 -8.14 3.03 7.72
CA LEU A 83 -8.50 4.20 6.94
C LEU A 83 -8.28 5.44 7.81
N ASP A 84 -7.76 6.50 7.18
CA ASP A 84 -7.66 7.79 7.84
C ASP A 84 -9.06 8.40 7.99
N ARG A 85 -9.90 8.19 6.96
CA ARG A 85 -11.31 8.53 6.99
C ARG A 85 -12.05 7.67 5.95
N GLU A 86 -13.36 7.55 6.11
CA GLU A 86 -14.18 6.84 5.12
C GLU A 86 -14.14 7.56 3.77
N PRO A 87 -14.00 6.83 2.65
CA PRO A 87 -14.06 7.43 1.33
C PRO A 87 -15.41 8.13 1.09
N GLN A 88 -15.35 9.33 0.50
CA GLN A 88 -16.53 10.14 0.24
C GLN A 88 -16.78 10.27 -1.26
N PRO A 89 -18.04 10.17 -1.71
CA PRO A 89 -18.37 10.40 -3.11
C PRO A 89 -18.06 11.85 -3.52
N GLU A 90 -17.74 12.04 -4.80
CA GLU A 90 -17.55 13.36 -5.40
C GLU A 90 -18.73 13.65 -6.31
N GLY A 91 -19.68 14.47 -5.82
CA GLY A 91 -20.91 14.75 -6.55
C GLY A 91 -21.73 13.47 -6.74
N ASN A 92 -22.03 13.13 -7.99
CA ASN A 92 -22.79 11.94 -8.34
C ASN A 92 -21.89 10.73 -8.65
N GLU A 93 -20.58 10.88 -8.53
CA GLU A 93 -19.63 9.81 -8.82
C GLU A 93 -19.21 9.08 -7.54
N PRO A 94 -18.83 7.79 -7.65
CA PRO A 94 -18.24 7.07 -6.52
C PRO A 94 -16.96 7.74 -6.04
N PRO A 95 -16.49 7.43 -4.83
CA PRO A 95 -15.23 7.98 -4.33
C PRO A 95 -14.06 7.70 -5.28
N HIS A 96 -13.22 8.72 -5.48
CA HIS A 96 -11.99 8.61 -6.27
C HIS A 96 -10.75 8.30 -5.42
N LEU A 97 -10.86 8.47 -4.09
CA LEU A 97 -9.71 8.45 -3.20
C LEU A 97 -10.07 7.80 -1.87
N ALA A 98 -9.20 6.94 -1.39
CA ALA A 98 -9.17 6.51 0.01
C ALA A 98 -7.78 6.77 0.58
N MET A 99 -7.72 7.39 1.74
CA MET A 99 -6.48 7.61 2.50
C MET A 99 -6.34 6.47 3.49
N CYS A 100 -5.28 5.69 3.35
CA CYS A 100 -5.07 4.44 4.07
C CYS A 100 -3.77 4.46 4.86
N VAL A 101 -3.67 3.58 5.85
CA VAL A 101 -2.47 3.37 6.64
C VAL A 101 -2.21 1.88 6.72
N ASP A 102 -0.99 1.45 6.40
CA ASP A 102 -0.61 0.05 6.54
C ASP A 102 -0.35 -0.31 8.02
N PRO A 103 -0.14 -1.60 8.35
CA PRO A 103 0.09 -2.00 9.74
C PRO A 103 1.35 -1.40 10.39
N GLU A 104 2.24 -0.82 9.58
CA GLU A 104 3.50 -0.23 10.04
C GLU A 104 3.46 1.29 10.16
N GLY A 105 2.31 1.91 9.93
CA GLY A 105 2.16 3.36 9.98
C GLY A 105 2.39 4.08 8.66
N ASN A 106 2.70 3.39 7.59
CA ASN A 106 2.91 4.02 6.29
C ASN A 106 1.57 4.39 5.66
N GLU A 107 1.43 5.66 5.33
CA GLU A 107 0.23 6.19 4.69
C GLU A 107 0.33 6.00 3.18
N PHE A 108 -0.75 5.53 2.59
CA PHE A 108 -0.84 5.35 1.14
C PHE A 108 -2.25 5.67 0.65
N MET A 109 -2.41 5.74 -0.66
CA MET A 109 -3.69 6.07 -1.27
C MET A 109 -4.20 4.92 -2.12
N LEU A 110 -5.53 4.78 -2.14
CA LEU A 110 -6.22 4.08 -3.21
C LEU A 110 -6.89 5.14 -4.07
N THR A 111 -6.77 5.01 -5.38
CA THR A 111 -7.43 5.90 -6.32
C THR A 111 -8.17 5.10 -7.37
N ARG A 112 -9.16 5.73 -7.97
CA ARG A 112 -9.90 5.20 -9.10
C ARG A 112 -9.62 6.09 -10.32
N LYS A 113 -9.55 5.49 -11.49
CA LYS A 113 -9.41 6.28 -12.72
C LYS A 113 -10.65 7.16 -12.89
N ARG A 114 -10.44 8.46 -13.10
CA ARG A 114 -11.55 9.40 -13.34
C ARG A 114 -12.13 9.19 -14.73
N GLY A 115 -13.41 9.48 -14.87
CA GLY A 115 -14.11 9.38 -16.15
C GLY A 115 -14.55 7.97 -16.52
N GLN A 116 -14.64 7.08 -15.55
CA GLN A 116 -15.13 5.70 -15.76
C GLN A 116 -16.33 5.39 -14.91
#